data_50c00e4b74b4ddf406a9afb203b666ae
#
_entry.id   50c00e4b74b4ddf406a9afb203b666ae
#
_cell.length_a   1.000
_cell.length_b   1.000
_cell.length_c   1.000
_cell.angle_alpha   90.00
_cell.angle_beta   90.00
_cell.angle_gamma   90.00
#
_symmetry.space_group_name_H-M   'P 1'
#
loop_
_entity.id
_entity.type
_entity.pdbx_description
1 polymer ?
#
loop_
_entity_poly.entity_id
_entity_poly.type
_entity_poly.pdbx_seq_one_letter_code
_entity_poly.pdbx_strand_id
1 'polypeptide(L)'
;MYLKKINLKNKTALVTGAGKGIGMACAIALAEAGANLIIISRTQKDLDKVAKIIQKFKSKCITYACDVTNYTQVKNFINKQKKIDILVNNAG
;
A
#
# COMPACT_ATOMS: atom_id res chain seq x y z
N MET A 1 12.52 -3.20 -10.36
CA MET A 1 11.20 -3.26 -11.01
C MET A 1 11.07 -2.07 -11.95
N TYR A 2 10.58 -2.31 -13.14
CA TYR A 2 10.64 -1.30 -14.20
C TYR A 2 9.33 -0.54 -14.35
N LEU A 3 8.99 0.25 -13.33
CA LEU A 3 7.74 1.00 -13.33
C LEU A 3 7.90 2.48 -13.74
N LYS A 4 9.11 2.91 -14.09
CA LYS A 4 9.38 4.30 -14.45
C LYS A 4 8.57 4.82 -15.63
N LYS A 5 8.25 3.94 -16.57
CA LYS A 5 7.50 4.31 -17.78
C LYS A 5 6.00 4.22 -17.58
N ILE A 6 5.55 3.73 -16.44
CA ILE A 6 4.14 3.61 -16.13
C ILE A 6 3.74 4.83 -15.32
N ASN A 7 2.73 5.54 -15.78
CA ASN A 7 2.20 6.69 -15.06
C ASN A 7 0.93 6.27 -14.33
N LEU A 8 1.04 6.17 -13.00
CA LEU A 8 -0.09 5.80 -12.14
C LEU A 8 -0.66 7.01 -11.39
N LYS A 9 -0.42 8.19 -11.88
CA LYS A 9 -0.94 9.41 -11.28
C LYS A 9 -2.46 9.31 -11.12
N ASN A 10 -2.96 9.68 -9.96
CA ASN A 10 -4.38 9.62 -9.60
C ASN A 10 -4.93 8.19 -9.43
N LYS A 11 -4.09 7.18 -9.49
CA LYS A 11 -4.48 5.82 -9.16
C LYS A 11 -4.20 5.54 -7.70
N THR A 12 -5.02 4.70 -7.10
CA THR A 12 -4.84 4.27 -5.71
C THR A 12 -4.57 2.78 -5.68
N ALA A 13 -3.47 2.41 -5.03
CA ALA A 13 -3.07 1.01 -4.88
C ALA A 13 -3.17 0.61 -3.41
N LEU A 14 -3.76 -0.55 -3.16
CA LEU A 14 -3.79 -1.14 -1.83
C LEU A 14 -2.85 -2.34 -1.82
N VAL A 15 -1.91 -2.35 -0.87
CA VAL A 15 -0.92 -3.42 -0.74
C VAL A 15 -1.04 -4.03 0.65
N THR A 16 -1.30 -5.32 0.72
CA THR A 16 -1.27 -6.06 1.99
C THR A 16 0.11 -6.64 2.21
N GLY A 17 0.50 -6.83 3.47
CA GLY A 17 1.83 -7.31 3.79
C GLY A 17 2.91 -6.32 3.38
N ALA A 18 2.61 -5.03 3.45
CA ALA A 18 3.47 -3.97 2.90
C ALA A 18 4.63 -3.58 3.80
N GLY A 19 4.67 -4.11 5.02
CA GLY A 19 5.68 -3.69 6.01
C GLY A 19 7.09 -4.19 5.76
N LYS A 20 7.24 -5.25 4.99
CA LYS A 20 8.54 -5.90 4.75
C LYS A 20 8.58 -6.57 3.39
N GLY A 21 9.79 -6.90 2.94
CA GLY A 21 10.04 -7.77 1.81
C GLY A 21 9.40 -7.31 0.51
N ILE A 22 8.79 -8.26 -0.20
CA ILE A 22 8.20 -8.02 -1.51
C ILE A 22 7.06 -7.00 -1.45
N GLY A 23 6.23 -7.08 -0.41
CA GLY A 23 5.12 -6.14 -0.25
C GLY A 23 5.59 -4.71 -0.11
N MET A 24 6.64 -4.48 0.68
CA MET A 24 7.26 -3.17 0.83
C MET A 24 7.83 -2.68 -0.50
N ALA A 25 8.55 -3.55 -1.21
CA ALA A 25 9.14 -3.19 -2.49
C ALA A 25 8.06 -2.82 -3.52
N CYS A 26 6.96 -3.58 -3.56
CA CYS A 26 5.84 -3.28 -4.45
C CYS A 26 5.22 -1.93 -4.13
N ALA A 27 4.99 -1.64 -2.86
CA ALA A 27 4.39 -0.38 -2.43
C ALA A 27 5.26 0.81 -2.87
N ILE A 28 6.56 0.71 -2.64
CA ILE A 28 7.51 1.76 -3.01
C ILE A 28 7.55 1.95 -4.53
N ALA A 29 7.59 0.86 -5.30
CA ALA A 29 7.61 0.93 -6.76
C ALA A 29 6.34 1.59 -7.31
N LEU A 30 5.18 1.26 -6.74
CA LEU A 30 3.92 1.88 -7.16
C LEU A 30 3.90 3.38 -6.84
N ALA A 31 4.42 3.77 -5.68
CA ALA A 31 4.54 5.17 -5.31
C ALA A 31 5.48 5.92 -6.26
N GLU A 32 6.59 5.30 -6.62
CA GLU A 32 7.52 5.87 -7.58
C GLU A 32 6.88 6.09 -8.94
N ALA A 33 5.94 5.23 -9.32
CA ALA A 33 5.18 5.38 -10.56
C ALA A 33 4.05 6.40 -10.46
N GLY A 34 3.83 6.99 -9.29
CA GLY A 34 2.86 8.07 -9.10
C GLY A 34 1.59 7.68 -8.34
N ALA A 35 1.42 6.41 -7.99
CA ALA A 35 0.21 5.97 -7.30
C ALA A 35 0.13 6.49 -5.87
N ASN A 36 -1.08 6.70 -5.40
CA ASN A 36 -1.34 6.86 -3.98
C ASN A 36 -1.46 5.47 -3.35
N LEU A 37 -1.01 5.34 -2.12
CA LEU A 37 -0.92 4.04 -1.47
C LEU A 37 -1.82 3.92 -0.25
N ILE A 38 -2.41 2.73 -0.13
CA ILE A 38 -3.01 2.25 1.11
C ILE A 38 -2.22 1.00 1.47
N ILE A 39 -1.53 1.03 2.60
CA ILE A 39 -0.66 -0.08 2.99
C ILE A 39 -1.17 -0.72 4.28
N ILE A 40 -1.21 -2.04 4.28
CA ILE A 40 -1.72 -2.82 5.39
C ILE A 40 -0.64 -3.79 5.86
N SER A 41 -0.44 -3.84 7.17
CA SER A 41 0.48 -4.76 7.83
C SER A 41 0.04 -4.91 9.28
N ARG A 42 0.56 -5.92 9.97
CA ARG A 42 0.25 -6.12 11.38
C ARG A 42 0.91 -5.08 12.30
N THR A 43 2.01 -4.50 11.87
CA THR A 43 2.85 -3.68 12.72
C THR A 43 2.86 -2.24 12.25
N GLN A 44 2.29 -1.35 13.06
CA GLN A 44 2.26 0.08 12.72
C GLN A 44 3.65 0.66 12.53
N LYS A 45 4.61 0.21 13.32
CA LYS A 45 6.00 0.68 13.22
C LYS A 45 6.58 0.41 11.82
N ASP A 46 6.32 -0.77 11.26
CA ASP A 46 6.78 -1.10 9.92
C ASP A 46 6.09 -0.24 8.87
N LEU A 47 4.78 -0.03 9.04
CA LEU A 47 4.02 0.83 8.13
C LEU A 47 4.54 2.27 8.14
N ASP A 48 4.89 2.78 9.31
CA ASP A 48 5.41 4.16 9.43
C ASP A 48 6.71 4.32 8.66
N LYS A 49 7.59 3.32 8.70
CA LYS A 49 8.83 3.35 7.92
C LYS A 49 8.57 3.39 6.44
N VAL A 50 7.66 2.55 5.96
CA VAL A 50 7.32 2.49 4.53
C VAL A 50 6.63 3.77 4.10
N ALA A 51 5.73 4.29 4.92
CA ALA A 51 5.02 5.54 4.62
C ALA A 51 5.98 6.71 4.44
N LYS A 52 7.03 6.79 5.27
CA LYS A 52 8.05 7.84 5.12
C LYS A 52 8.74 7.77 3.78
N ILE A 53 9.04 6.57 3.31
CA ILE A 53 9.68 6.38 2.01
C ILE A 53 8.74 6.78 0.89
N ILE A 54 7.48 6.34 0.97
CA ILE A 54 6.46 6.63 -0.03
C ILE A 54 6.22 8.14 -0.16
N GLN A 55 6.18 8.84 0.96
CA GLN A 55 5.94 10.28 0.97
C GLN A 55 7.03 11.07 0.25
N LYS A 56 8.23 10.52 0.14
CA LYS A 56 9.31 11.15 -0.61
C LYS A 56 8.99 11.28 -2.10
N PHE A 57 8.08 10.47 -2.60
CA PHE A 57 7.63 10.54 -4.00
C PHE A 57 6.40 11.43 -4.17
N LYS A 58 6.03 12.17 -3.12
CA LYS A 58 4.85 13.05 -3.11
C LYS A 58 3.53 12.30 -3.26
N SER A 59 3.53 10.99 -3.04
CA SER A 59 2.33 10.18 -3.03
C SER A 59 1.64 10.27 -1.67
N LYS A 60 0.32 10.19 -1.67
CA LYS A 60 -0.43 10.04 -0.44
C LYS A 60 -0.29 8.61 0.04
N CYS A 61 -0.21 8.43 1.35
CA CYS A 61 -0.07 7.10 1.93
C CYS A 61 -0.95 6.99 3.17
N ILE A 62 -1.90 6.07 3.11
CA ILE A 62 -2.74 5.70 4.24
C ILE A 62 -2.22 4.39 4.80
N THR A 63 -2.05 4.33 6.10
CA THR A 63 -1.60 3.10 6.79
C THR A 63 -2.76 2.50 7.57
N TYR A 64 -2.81 1.18 7.60
CA TYR A 64 -3.80 0.46 8.41
C TYR A 64 -3.15 -0.76 9.03
N ALA A 65 -2.96 -0.72 10.35
CA ALA A 65 -2.37 -1.83 11.09
C ALA A 65 -3.46 -2.82 11.44
N CYS A 66 -3.42 -4.01 10.85
CA CYS A 66 -4.32 -5.07 11.21
C CYS A 66 -3.76 -6.42 10.77
N ASP A 67 -4.28 -7.48 11.36
CA ASP A 67 -3.96 -8.83 10.94
C ASP A 67 -4.84 -9.17 9.72
N VAL A 68 -4.20 -9.42 8.58
CA VAL A 68 -4.93 -9.73 7.35
C VAL A 68 -5.69 -11.04 7.41
N THR A 69 -5.41 -11.89 8.41
CA THR A 69 -6.23 -13.09 8.64
C THR A 69 -7.58 -12.73 9.23
N ASN A 70 -7.74 -11.54 9.78
CA ASN A 70 -9.04 -11.05 10.21
C ASN A 70 -9.80 -10.52 8.98
N TYR A 71 -10.41 -11.43 8.27
CA TYR A 71 -11.06 -11.17 6.99
C TYR A 71 -12.12 -10.08 7.07
N THR A 72 -12.95 -10.13 8.12
CA THR A 72 -14.02 -9.15 8.29
C THR A 72 -13.50 -7.75 8.46
N GLN A 73 -12.44 -7.58 9.26
CA GLN A 73 -11.85 -6.27 9.52
C GLN A 73 -11.26 -5.68 8.24
N VAL A 74 -10.52 -6.49 7.48
CA VAL A 74 -9.92 -6.05 6.23
C VAL A 74 -11.00 -5.67 5.21
N LYS A 75 -12.01 -6.51 5.08
CA LYS A 75 -13.13 -6.26 4.16
C LYS A 75 -13.84 -4.95 4.49
N ASN A 76 -14.12 -4.71 5.77
CA ASN A 76 -14.78 -3.48 6.19
C ASN A 76 -13.93 -2.26 5.89
N PHE A 77 -12.62 -2.36 6.10
CA PHE A 77 -11.70 -1.26 5.79
C PHE A 77 -11.70 -0.97 4.29
N ILE A 78 -11.60 -2.00 3.45
CA ILE A 78 -11.58 -1.86 2.00
C ILE A 78 -12.88 -1.21 1.51
N ASN A 79 -14.01 -1.62 2.07
CA ASN A 79 -15.32 -1.09 1.66
C ASN A 79 -15.49 0.40 1.99
N LYS A 80 -14.73 0.91 2.94
CA LYS A 80 -14.77 2.34 3.29
C LYS A 80 -13.93 3.21 2.37
N GLN A 81 -13.07 2.60 1.56
CA GLN A 81 -12.23 3.37 0.65
C GLN A 81 -13.03 3.76 -0.58
N LYS A 82 -12.86 5.02 -1.00
CA LYS A 82 -13.63 5.55 -2.13
C LYS A 82 -13.22 4.94 -3.46
N LYS A 83 -11.94 4.61 -3.59
CA LYS A 83 -11.42 4.16 -4.87
C LYS A 83 -10.17 3.33 -4.64
N ILE A 84 -10.17 2.12 -5.18
CA ILE A 84 -8.99 1.27 -5.23
C ILE A 84 -8.87 0.78 -6.66
N ASP A 85 -7.79 1.18 -7.33
CA ASP A 85 -7.53 0.81 -8.73
C ASP A 85 -6.67 -0.43 -8.85
N ILE A 86 -5.77 -0.64 -7.88
CA ILE A 86 -4.79 -1.72 -7.92
C ILE A 86 -4.81 -2.41 -6.56
N LEU A 87 -4.87 -3.73 -6.57
CA LEU A 87 -4.81 -4.53 -5.35
C LEU A 87 -3.62 -5.48 -5.45
N VAL A 88 -2.69 -5.36 -4.50
CA VAL A 88 -1.57 -6.30 -4.36
C VAL A 88 -1.76 -7.08 -3.07
N ASN A 89 -2.18 -8.31 -3.20
CA ASN A 89 -2.39 -9.19 -2.06
C ASN A 89 -1.12 -10.02 -1.82
N ASN A 90 -0.26 -9.51 -0.95
CA ASN A 90 1.02 -10.12 -0.63
C ASN A 90 1.04 -10.78 0.75
N ALA A 91 -0.05 -10.74 1.46
CA ALA A 91 -0.14 -11.38 2.77
C ALA A 91 -0.40 -12.86 2.58
N GLY A 92 0.57 -13.65 2.94
CA GLY A 92 0.38 -15.08 2.76
C GLY A 92 1.21 -15.87 3.68
#